data_41a30442625dda2d7549027b15a9811f
#
_entry.id   41a30442625dda2d7549027b15a9811f
#
_cell.length_a   1.000
_cell.length_b   1.000
_cell.length_c   1.000
_cell.angle_alpha   90.00
_cell.angle_beta   90.00
_cell.angle_gamma   90.00
#
_symmetry.space_group_name_H-M   'P 1'
#
loop_
_entity.id
_entity.type
_entity.pdbx_description
1 polymer ?
#
loop_
_entity_poly.entity_id
_entity_poly.type
_entity_poly.pdbx_seq_one_letter_code
_entity_poly.pdbx_strand_id
1 'polypeptide(L)'
;MLDTNAFNRALDGSVDPVSLSSRGKLFVTHVQLNEIQATPSKERLEQLLGVFAAVDQEKVPAAAAVWDVSEWDSAEWGGADGAYAAMLASLNARNNSKKSNARDVLIAVTALKRAYTLVTDDRDLAAVLQESGGKAITFEQLVRG
;
A
#
# COMPACT_ATOMS: atom_id res chain seq x y z
N MET A 1 -3.60 6.77 0.77
CA MET A 1 -2.54 5.72 0.91
C MET A 1 -2.46 4.96 -0.39
N LEU A 2 -1.29 4.92 -1.01
CA LEU A 2 -1.06 4.16 -2.23
C LEU A 2 -0.59 2.75 -1.89
N ASP A 3 -1.20 1.74 -2.50
CA ASP A 3 -0.65 0.38 -2.54
C ASP A 3 0.53 0.33 -3.51
N THR A 4 1.45 -0.62 -3.34
CA THR A 4 2.62 -0.79 -4.22
C THR A 4 2.21 -0.96 -5.69
N ASN A 5 1.11 -1.65 -5.96
CA ASN A 5 0.59 -1.82 -7.31
C ASN A 5 0.23 -0.50 -8.01
N ALA A 6 -0.07 0.56 -7.27
CA ALA A 6 -0.35 1.86 -7.86
C ALA A 6 0.84 2.41 -8.65
N PHE A 7 2.07 2.18 -8.16
CA PHE A 7 3.29 2.59 -8.87
C PHE A 7 3.52 1.77 -10.14
N ASN A 8 3.25 0.46 -10.10
CA ASN A 8 3.28 -0.39 -11.30
C ASN A 8 2.25 0.08 -12.33
N ARG A 9 1.04 0.42 -11.91
CA ARG A 9 -0.01 0.93 -12.79
C ARG A 9 0.35 2.28 -13.40
N ALA A 10 0.96 3.17 -12.62
CA ALA A 10 1.42 4.45 -13.12
C ALA A 10 2.51 4.28 -14.19
N LEU A 11 3.48 3.39 -13.95
CA LEU A 11 4.54 3.09 -14.90
C LEU A 11 3.98 2.45 -16.18
N ASP A 12 3.20 1.38 -16.05
CA ASP A 12 2.69 0.60 -17.18
C ASP A 12 1.65 1.37 -18.01
N GLY A 13 0.87 2.22 -17.36
CA GLY A 13 -0.12 3.09 -18.00
C GLY A 13 0.42 4.42 -18.49
N SER A 14 1.72 4.68 -18.32
CA SER A 14 2.36 5.97 -18.65
C SER A 14 1.62 7.17 -18.06
N VAL A 15 1.11 7.01 -16.85
CA VAL A 15 0.43 8.08 -16.12
C VAL A 15 1.47 9.04 -15.56
N ASP A 16 1.29 10.32 -15.82
CA ASP A 16 2.18 11.34 -15.28
C ASP A 16 2.12 11.36 -13.74
N PRO A 17 3.25 11.12 -13.06
CA PRO A 17 3.30 11.13 -11.60
C PRO A 17 2.83 12.46 -10.97
N VAL A 18 3.09 13.57 -11.64
CA VAL A 18 2.65 14.90 -11.16
C VAL A 18 1.13 14.99 -11.15
N SER A 19 0.46 14.36 -12.13
CA SER A 19 -0.99 14.35 -12.19
C SER A 19 -1.62 13.57 -11.03
N LEU A 20 -0.95 12.56 -10.49
CA LEU A 20 -1.42 11.83 -9.31
C LEU A 20 -1.42 12.74 -8.07
N SER A 21 -0.38 13.54 -7.92
CA SER A 21 -0.24 14.46 -6.78
C SER A 21 -1.32 15.54 -6.76
N SER A 22 -1.87 15.89 -7.92
CA SER A 22 -2.98 16.87 -8.03
C SER A 22 -4.33 16.30 -7.55
N ARG A 23 -4.45 14.99 -7.38
CA ARG A 23 -5.69 14.32 -6.96
C ARG A 23 -5.92 14.36 -5.46
N GLY A 24 -4.93 14.77 -4.68
CA GLY A 24 -5.01 14.87 -3.24
C GLY A 24 -3.69 14.54 -2.57
N LYS A 25 -3.67 14.63 -1.25
CA LYS A 25 -2.49 14.29 -0.48
C LYS A 25 -2.27 12.77 -0.48
N LEU A 26 -1.12 12.35 -0.97
CA LEU A 26 -0.77 10.94 -1.12
C LEU A 26 0.16 10.49 0.02
N PHE A 27 -0.01 9.25 0.46
CA PHE A 27 0.75 8.66 1.57
C PHE A 27 1.27 7.29 1.21
N VAL A 28 2.45 6.97 1.72
CA VAL A 28 3.08 5.65 1.67
C VAL A 28 3.71 5.32 3.02
N THR A 29 4.03 4.03 3.23
CA THR A 29 4.89 3.58 4.32
C THR A 29 6.23 3.10 3.74
N HIS A 30 7.13 2.64 4.59
CA HIS A 30 8.37 1.99 4.14
C HIS A 30 8.11 0.68 3.35
N VAL A 31 6.95 0.05 3.56
CA VAL A 31 6.60 -1.24 2.93
C VAL A 31 6.58 -1.12 1.41
N GLN A 32 5.94 -0.07 0.86
CA GLN A 32 5.87 0.13 -0.58
C GLN A 32 7.26 0.30 -1.21
N LEU A 33 8.13 1.08 -0.59
CA LEU A 33 9.50 1.26 -1.07
C LEU A 33 10.31 -0.05 -1.01
N ASN A 34 10.18 -0.80 0.09
CA ASN A 34 10.87 -2.08 0.25
C ASN A 34 10.42 -3.10 -0.82
N GLU A 35 9.14 -3.14 -1.14
CA GLU A 35 8.63 -4.00 -2.22
C GLU A 35 9.16 -3.59 -3.59
N ILE A 36 9.20 -2.28 -3.88
CA ILE A 36 9.79 -1.77 -5.11
C ILE A 36 11.27 -2.16 -5.21
N GLN A 37 12.03 -1.99 -4.13
CA GLN A 37 13.46 -2.33 -4.07
C GLN A 37 13.72 -3.83 -4.23
N ALA A 38 12.74 -4.69 -3.95
CA ALA A 38 12.82 -6.13 -4.17
C ALA A 38 12.52 -6.56 -5.61
N THR A 39 12.27 -5.63 -6.53
CA THR A 39 11.99 -5.92 -7.95
C THR A 39 13.22 -6.60 -8.60
N PRO A 40 13.07 -7.83 -9.18
CA PRO A 40 14.21 -8.57 -9.70
C PRO A 40 14.87 -7.94 -10.93
N SER A 41 14.09 -7.33 -11.81
CA SER A 41 14.60 -6.64 -13.00
C SER A 41 15.19 -5.29 -12.63
N LYS A 42 16.50 -5.11 -12.89
CA LYS A 42 17.18 -3.84 -12.60
C LYS A 42 16.58 -2.67 -13.38
N GLU A 43 16.26 -2.88 -14.65
CA GLU A 43 15.65 -1.85 -15.50
C GLU A 43 14.27 -1.42 -14.94
N ARG A 44 13.42 -2.39 -14.61
CA ARG A 44 12.11 -2.10 -14.02
C ARG A 44 12.23 -1.45 -12.65
N LEU A 45 13.18 -1.87 -11.83
CA LEU A 45 13.46 -1.26 -10.54
C LEU A 45 13.80 0.23 -10.69
N GLU A 46 14.69 0.58 -11.61
CA GLU A 46 15.06 1.98 -11.89
C GLU A 46 13.85 2.81 -12.35
N GLN A 47 13.01 2.24 -13.21
CA GLN A 47 11.78 2.89 -13.68
C GLN A 47 10.80 3.11 -12.54
N LEU A 48 10.56 2.11 -11.68
CA LEU A 48 9.67 2.22 -10.52
C LEU A 48 10.18 3.22 -9.48
N LEU A 49 11.49 3.24 -9.22
CA LEU A 49 12.10 4.23 -8.34
C LEU A 49 11.95 5.65 -8.90
N GLY A 50 12.04 5.81 -10.21
CA GLY A 50 11.77 7.08 -10.88
C GLY A 50 10.35 7.57 -10.69
N VAL A 51 9.37 6.69 -10.86
CA VAL A 51 7.95 7.01 -10.60
C VAL A 51 7.74 7.32 -9.12
N PHE A 52 8.27 6.51 -8.22
CA PHE A 52 8.16 6.72 -6.78
C PHE A 52 8.73 8.08 -6.35
N ALA A 53 9.88 8.48 -6.87
CA ALA A 53 10.50 9.77 -6.58
C ALA A 53 9.73 10.95 -7.18
N ALA A 54 9.05 10.76 -8.32
CA ALA A 54 8.31 11.81 -9.01
C ALA A 54 6.92 12.08 -8.43
N VAL A 55 6.30 11.10 -7.75
CA VAL A 55 5.03 11.28 -7.04
C VAL A 55 5.28 12.05 -5.75
N ASP A 56 4.59 13.17 -5.59
CA ASP A 56 4.63 13.91 -4.33
C ASP A 56 3.78 13.21 -3.27
N GLN A 57 4.44 12.54 -2.35
CA GLN A 57 3.83 11.71 -1.32
C GLN A 57 4.54 11.85 0.02
N GLU A 58 3.78 11.72 1.09
CA GLU A 58 4.32 11.72 2.45
C GLU A 58 4.54 10.30 2.95
N LYS A 59 5.73 10.00 3.46
CA LYS A 59 6.02 8.74 4.15
C LYS A 59 5.51 8.82 5.57
N VAL A 60 4.65 7.87 5.95
CA VAL A 60 4.12 7.75 7.31
C VAL A 60 4.56 6.44 7.95
N PRO A 61 4.68 6.37 9.29
CA PRO A 61 4.97 5.11 9.97
C PRO A 61 3.85 4.08 9.75
N ALA A 62 4.23 2.81 9.58
CA ALA A 62 3.27 1.71 9.56
C ALA A 62 2.58 1.57 10.92
N ALA A 63 1.29 1.25 10.91
CA ALA A 63 0.46 1.21 12.12
C ALA A 63 0.68 -0.04 13.00
N ALA A 64 1.47 -1.01 12.55
CA ALA A 64 1.83 -2.21 13.31
C ALA A 64 3.28 -2.59 13.05
N ALA A 65 3.97 -3.11 14.05
CA ALA A 65 5.28 -3.70 13.91
C ALA A 65 5.15 -5.20 13.64
N VAL A 66 5.68 -5.67 12.52
CA VAL A 66 5.71 -7.08 12.14
C VAL A 66 7.16 -7.42 11.77
N TRP A 67 7.72 -8.43 12.42
CA TRP A 67 9.16 -8.71 12.40
C TRP A 67 9.82 -8.75 11.02
N ASP A 68 9.22 -9.43 10.08
CA ASP A 68 9.80 -9.61 8.74
C ASP A 68 9.36 -8.54 7.73
N VAL A 69 8.55 -7.58 8.15
CA VAL A 69 7.92 -6.61 7.24
C VAL A 69 8.21 -5.18 7.64
N SER A 70 8.28 -4.89 8.94
CA SER A 70 8.45 -3.53 9.46
C SER A 70 9.89 -3.25 9.85
N GLU A 71 10.36 -2.07 9.50
CA GLU A 71 11.60 -1.52 10.07
C GLU A 71 11.31 -0.91 11.44
N TRP A 72 12.23 -1.08 12.40
CA TRP A 72 12.07 -0.65 13.78
C TRP A 72 11.71 0.82 13.94
N ASP A 73 12.36 1.69 13.18
CA ASP A 73 12.15 3.13 13.23
C ASP A 73 10.98 3.62 12.35
N SER A 74 10.37 2.71 11.58
CA SER A 74 9.34 3.05 10.60
C SER A 74 7.95 2.53 10.96
N ALA A 75 7.79 1.89 12.13
CA ALA A 75 6.52 1.35 12.60
C ALA A 75 6.17 1.89 13.98
N GLU A 76 4.87 2.03 14.24
CA GLU A 76 4.35 2.38 15.56
C GLU A 76 4.22 1.12 16.42
N TRP A 77 4.86 1.13 17.59
CA TRP A 77 4.76 0.06 18.57
C TRP A 77 3.38 0.02 19.24
N GLY A 78 2.86 -1.19 19.42
CA GLY A 78 1.59 -1.40 20.11
C GLY A 78 0.36 -0.97 19.32
N GLY A 79 0.51 -0.65 18.03
CA GLY A 79 -0.61 -0.26 17.17
C GLY A 79 -1.55 -1.39 16.77
N ALA A 80 -1.24 -2.63 17.12
CA ALA A 80 -2.03 -3.79 16.73
C ALA A 80 -3.07 -4.15 17.81
N ASP A 81 -4.20 -3.50 17.79
CA ASP A 81 -5.40 -3.85 18.57
C ASP A 81 -6.17 -5.06 18.00
N GLY A 82 -5.46 -6.00 17.38
CA GLY A 82 -6.03 -7.17 16.72
C GLY A 82 -6.45 -6.94 15.26
N ALA A 83 -6.48 -5.72 14.77
CA ALA A 83 -6.91 -5.43 13.39
C ALA A 83 -6.01 -6.10 12.36
N TYR A 84 -4.69 -6.06 12.54
CA TYR A 84 -3.75 -6.73 11.64
C TYR A 84 -4.00 -8.24 11.55
N ALA A 85 -4.10 -8.91 12.69
CA ALA A 85 -4.32 -10.35 12.74
C ALA A 85 -5.66 -10.75 12.11
N ALA A 86 -6.73 -10.01 12.40
CA ALA A 86 -8.06 -10.25 11.85
C ALA A 86 -8.09 -10.05 10.32
N MET A 87 -7.49 -8.98 9.83
CA MET A 87 -7.43 -8.70 8.38
C MET A 87 -6.57 -9.72 7.66
N LEU A 88 -5.44 -10.14 8.26
CA LEU A 88 -4.56 -11.15 7.67
C LEU A 88 -5.28 -12.49 7.55
N ALA A 89 -5.98 -12.92 8.59
CA ALA A 89 -6.75 -14.16 8.57
C ALA A 89 -7.86 -14.12 7.50
N SER A 90 -8.57 -13.00 7.39
CA SER A 90 -9.60 -12.80 6.38
C SER A 90 -9.05 -12.81 4.95
N LEU A 91 -7.91 -12.14 4.71
CA LEU A 91 -7.27 -12.11 3.40
C LEU A 91 -6.73 -13.49 3.01
N ASN A 92 -6.09 -14.20 3.94
CA ASN A 92 -5.60 -15.56 3.72
C ASN A 92 -6.73 -16.52 3.35
N ALA A 93 -7.89 -16.38 3.95
CA ALA A 93 -9.06 -17.18 3.62
C ALA A 93 -9.61 -16.90 2.21
N ARG A 94 -9.45 -15.67 1.71
CA ARG A 94 -9.94 -15.25 0.38
C ARG A 94 -9.03 -15.66 -0.77
N ASN A 95 -7.70 -15.64 -0.56
CA ASN A 95 -6.73 -15.75 -1.65
C ASN A 95 -5.68 -16.86 -1.47
N ASN A 96 -5.98 -17.88 -0.65
CA ASN A 96 -5.12 -19.02 -0.41
C ASN A 96 -3.73 -18.63 0.18
N SER A 97 -3.70 -17.71 1.11
CA SER A 97 -2.49 -17.35 1.87
C SER A 97 -1.31 -16.93 0.98
N LYS A 98 -1.53 -15.98 0.08
CA LYS A 98 -0.44 -15.41 -0.71
C LYS A 98 0.68 -14.87 0.16
N LYS A 99 1.92 -15.03 -0.27
CA LYS A 99 3.11 -14.56 0.46
C LYS A 99 3.13 -13.04 0.69
N SER A 100 2.52 -12.27 -0.19
CA SER A 100 2.44 -10.81 -0.06
C SER A 100 1.42 -10.33 0.97
N ASN A 101 0.53 -11.20 1.48
CA ASN A 101 -0.59 -10.79 2.32
C ASN A 101 -0.16 -10.05 3.58
N ALA A 102 0.93 -10.44 4.21
CA ALA A 102 1.43 -9.76 5.42
C ALA A 102 1.76 -8.29 5.15
N ARG A 103 2.40 -7.99 4.02
CA ARG A 103 2.73 -6.62 3.60
C ARG A 103 1.50 -5.85 3.18
N ASP A 104 0.62 -6.47 2.40
CA ASP A 104 -0.61 -5.86 1.92
C ASP A 104 -1.52 -5.46 3.08
N VAL A 105 -1.66 -6.34 4.08
CA VAL A 105 -2.45 -6.06 5.29
C VAL A 105 -1.80 -4.97 6.13
N LEU A 106 -0.48 -4.90 6.22
CA LEU A 106 0.20 -3.84 6.95
C LEU A 106 -0.11 -2.46 6.35
N ILE A 107 -0.12 -2.35 5.03
CA ILE A 107 -0.52 -1.13 4.32
C ILE A 107 -2.00 -0.82 4.60
N ALA A 108 -2.88 -1.81 4.51
CA ALA A 108 -4.32 -1.64 4.74
C ALA A 108 -4.66 -1.22 6.17
N VAL A 109 -4.04 -1.84 7.18
CA VAL A 109 -4.22 -1.46 8.60
C VAL A 109 -3.73 -0.05 8.86
N THR A 110 -2.62 0.35 8.25
CA THR A 110 -2.13 1.73 8.34
C THR A 110 -3.14 2.71 7.77
N ALA A 111 -3.70 2.41 6.59
CA ALA A 111 -4.75 3.24 6.00
C ALA A 111 -5.99 3.31 6.91
N LEU A 112 -6.43 2.18 7.47
CA LEU A 112 -7.58 2.13 8.38
C LEU A 112 -7.36 3.01 9.62
N LYS A 113 -6.24 2.83 10.31
CA LYS A 113 -5.95 3.55 11.55
C LYS A 113 -5.75 5.05 11.37
N ARG A 114 -5.28 5.46 10.22
CA ARG A 114 -5.09 6.87 9.87
C ARG A 114 -6.30 7.49 9.15
N ALA A 115 -7.37 6.72 8.96
CA ALA A 115 -8.57 7.12 8.22
C ALA A 115 -8.26 7.58 6.78
N TYR A 116 -7.26 6.97 6.16
CA TYR A 116 -6.94 7.20 4.75
C TYR A 116 -7.74 6.29 3.84
N THR A 117 -8.02 6.74 2.63
CA THR A 117 -8.52 5.87 1.56
C THR A 117 -7.35 5.10 0.94
N LEU A 118 -7.44 3.78 0.88
CA LEU A 118 -6.47 2.94 0.20
C LEU A 118 -6.72 2.94 -1.30
N VAL A 119 -5.69 3.14 -2.09
CA VAL A 119 -5.74 2.99 -3.55
C VAL A 119 -5.13 1.65 -3.91
N THR A 120 -5.96 0.70 -4.31
CA THR A 120 -5.54 -0.66 -4.65
C THR A 120 -6.45 -1.26 -5.73
N ASP A 121 -5.86 -2.03 -6.63
CA ASP A 121 -6.61 -2.84 -7.60
C ASP A 121 -6.81 -4.29 -7.11
N ASP A 122 -6.26 -4.65 -5.95
CA ASP A 122 -6.51 -5.94 -5.31
C ASP A 122 -7.91 -5.95 -4.68
N ARG A 123 -8.81 -6.70 -5.30
CA ARG A 123 -10.22 -6.80 -4.87
C ARG A 123 -10.38 -7.44 -3.51
N ASP A 124 -9.57 -8.45 -3.20
CA ASP A 124 -9.64 -9.15 -1.91
C ASP A 124 -9.17 -8.25 -0.78
N LEU A 125 -8.07 -7.52 -1.01
CA LEU A 125 -7.55 -6.55 -0.05
C LEU A 125 -8.56 -5.41 0.19
N ALA A 126 -9.14 -4.88 -0.88
CA ALA A 126 -10.16 -3.83 -0.79
C ALA A 126 -11.38 -4.30 0.02
N ALA A 127 -11.87 -5.53 -0.25
CA ALA A 127 -13.01 -6.09 0.46
C ALA A 127 -12.72 -6.28 1.96
N VAL A 128 -11.57 -6.82 2.32
CA VAL A 128 -11.15 -7.02 3.71
C VAL A 128 -11.05 -5.68 4.46
N LEU A 129 -10.47 -4.66 3.83
CA LEU A 129 -10.39 -3.32 4.41
C LEU A 129 -11.78 -2.71 4.62
N GLN A 130 -12.66 -2.82 3.64
CA GLN A 130 -14.03 -2.29 3.73
C GLN A 130 -14.87 -3.00 4.80
N GLU A 131 -14.73 -4.31 4.94
CA GLU A 131 -15.36 -5.09 6.03
C GLU A 131 -14.90 -4.62 7.42
N SER A 132 -13.70 -4.09 7.51
CA SER A 132 -13.14 -3.51 8.75
C SER A 132 -13.51 -2.04 8.97
N GLY A 133 -14.33 -1.45 8.09
CA GLY A 133 -14.77 -0.07 8.19
C GLY A 133 -13.87 0.94 7.46
N GLY A 134 -12.87 0.48 6.72
CA GLY A 134 -11.99 1.33 5.93
C GLY A 134 -12.56 1.70 4.56
N LYS A 135 -11.81 2.49 3.82
CA LYS A 135 -12.17 2.94 2.47
C LYS A 135 -11.12 2.51 1.47
N ALA A 136 -11.57 1.99 0.33
CA ALA A 136 -10.70 1.64 -0.78
C ALA A 136 -11.29 2.13 -2.10
N ILE A 137 -10.41 2.54 -3.01
CA ILE A 137 -10.72 2.89 -4.40
C ILE A 137 -9.70 2.22 -5.32
N THR A 138 -10.06 2.05 -6.58
CA THR A 138 -9.12 1.55 -7.59
C THR A 138 -8.18 2.67 -8.07
N PHE A 139 -7.07 2.26 -8.70
CA PHE A 139 -6.16 3.23 -9.34
C PHE A 139 -6.89 4.04 -10.42
N GLU A 140 -7.75 3.40 -11.20
CA GLU A 140 -8.56 4.06 -12.22
C GLU A 140 -9.47 5.14 -11.62
N GLN A 141 -10.11 4.86 -10.49
CA GLN A 141 -10.94 5.84 -9.79
C GLN A 141 -10.13 7.04 -9.29
N LEU A 142 -8.90 6.81 -8.82
CA LEU A 142 -8.00 7.91 -8.45
C LEU A 142 -7.67 8.79 -9.66
N VAL A 143 -7.30 8.19 -10.78
CA VAL A 143 -6.87 8.92 -11.99
C VAL A 143 -8.02 9.70 -12.62
N ARG A 144 -9.21 9.11 -12.68
CA ARG A 144 -10.41 9.77 -13.22
C ARG A 144 -10.97 10.86 -12.32
N GLY A 145 -10.70 10.75 -11.02
CA GLY A 145 -11.02 11.71 -9.98
C GLY A 145 -12.36 12.09 -9.70
#